data_367538b57a804a1457d5f2a4a74692cd
#
_entry.id   367538b57a804a1457d5f2a4a74692cd
#
_cell.length_a   1.000
_cell.length_b   1.000
_cell.length_c   1.000
_cell.angle_alpha   90.00
_cell.angle_beta   90.00
_cell.angle_gamma   90.00
#
_symmetry.space_group_name_H-M   'P 1'
#
loop_
_entity.id
_entity.type
_entity.pdbx_description
1 polymer ?
#
loop_
_entity_poly.entity_id
_entity_poly.type
_entity_poly.pdbx_seq_one_letter_code
_entity_poly.pdbx_strand_id
1 'polypeptide(L)'
;NRVSTNSIVVGYANDTKTGAQGNGHVAYGFGNTATEDTTTALGGGNKATGPAATAIGSFNEATARASVAMGNVAKATGEKSISIGNYSVAKSNDDIAIGNQAKTTSTGDSIAMGRQATAGNANALAFGAESNASGWGSIATGREAAASANFATAIGYQSKANGSASVAIGKQNKSNMADTITMGNGNTANTMGGIAIGLNNKADSSIGDSTTANKSNLQIAFGRDNEATSLDTIAIGREVKSTKTGAVAMGSRINANGDYAVAIGNSSAGGTVEAGDYAVAVGFKAKATGGRSI
;
A
#
# COMPACT_ATOMS: atom_id res chain seq x y z
N ASN A 1 1.83 41.74 22.83
CA ASN A 1 0.85 40.72 23.21
C ASN A 1 -0.56 41.28 23.17
N ARG A 2 -1.49 40.64 22.55
CA ARG A 2 -2.93 40.87 22.63
C ARG A 2 -3.53 39.76 23.50
N VAL A 3 -4.28 40.12 24.52
CA VAL A 3 -4.70 39.16 25.56
C VAL A 3 -6.23 39.17 25.68
N SER A 4 -6.85 38.00 25.66
CA SER A 4 -8.26 37.79 26.05
C SER A 4 -8.39 37.41 27.53
N THR A 5 -9.64 37.36 28.04
CA THR A 5 -9.91 36.91 29.40
C THR A 5 -9.54 35.46 29.63
N ASN A 6 -9.07 35.10 30.82
CA ASN A 6 -8.67 33.74 31.22
C ASN A 6 -7.54 33.12 30.37
N SER A 7 -6.61 33.93 29.87
CA SER A 7 -5.52 33.46 29.02
C SER A 7 -4.19 33.53 29.72
N ILE A 8 -3.31 32.58 29.43
CA ILE A 8 -1.89 32.59 29.82
C ILE A 8 -1.09 33.02 28.60
N VAL A 9 -0.44 34.21 28.69
CA VAL A 9 0.37 34.74 27.60
C VAL A 9 1.75 35.11 28.12
N VAL A 10 2.76 34.38 27.67
CA VAL A 10 4.16 34.58 28.06
C VAL A 10 5.02 34.77 26.82
N GLY A 11 5.89 35.79 26.80
CA GLY A 11 6.79 36.06 25.71
C GLY A 11 6.39 37.32 24.90
N TYR A 12 6.75 37.37 23.62
CA TYR A 12 6.64 38.56 22.78
C TYR A 12 5.78 38.34 21.55
N ALA A 13 4.98 39.31 21.14
CA ALA A 13 4.14 39.34 19.97
C ALA A 13 3.11 38.18 19.86
N ASN A 14 2.71 37.59 20.98
CA ASN A 14 1.64 36.59 21.00
C ASN A 14 0.27 37.24 20.88
N ASP A 15 -0.67 36.61 20.18
CA ASP A 15 -2.04 37.04 19.99
C ASP A 15 -3.04 35.97 20.47
N THR A 16 -3.80 36.30 21.51
CA THR A 16 -4.90 35.49 22.04
C THR A 16 -6.25 36.20 21.93
N LYS A 17 -6.32 37.26 21.17
CA LYS A 17 -7.56 38.07 21.05
C LYS A 17 -8.52 37.39 20.08
N THR A 18 -9.60 36.88 20.58
CA THR A 18 -10.68 36.30 19.79
C THR A 18 -11.64 37.31 19.23
N GLY A 19 -12.39 36.91 18.24
CA GLY A 19 -13.44 37.69 17.60
C GLY A 19 -14.71 37.79 18.44
N ALA A 20 -15.03 37.11 19.44
CA ALA A 20 -16.22 37.36 20.29
C ALA A 20 -16.29 36.61 21.64
N GLN A 21 -15.83 35.41 21.82
CA GLN A 21 -16.16 34.62 23.02
C GLN A 21 -15.07 33.62 23.50
N GLY A 22 -13.85 33.58 22.95
CA GLY A 22 -12.86 32.59 23.32
C GLY A 22 -12.24 32.76 24.69
N ASN A 23 -12.23 31.71 25.48
CA ASN A 23 -11.64 31.65 26.82
C ASN A 23 -10.63 30.52 26.96
N GLY A 24 -9.65 30.68 27.87
CA GLY A 24 -8.74 29.62 28.25
C GLY A 24 -7.60 29.37 27.29
N HIS A 25 -7.06 30.42 26.68
CA HIS A 25 -5.92 30.30 25.73
C HIS A 25 -4.58 30.17 26.46
N VAL A 26 -3.67 29.43 25.87
CA VAL A 26 -2.26 29.41 26.28
C VAL A 26 -1.39 29.78 25.08
N ALA A 27 -0.66 30.89 25.17
CA ALA A 27 0.31 31.32 24.18
C ALA A 27 1.65 31.60 24.86
N TYR A 28 2.64 30.76 24.60
CA TYR A 28 3.99 30.85 25.19
C TYR A 28 5.06 30.90 24.10
N GLY A 29 5.88 31.95 24.10
CA GLY A 29 7.00 32.11 23.17
C GLY A 29 6.89 33.37 22.31
N PHE A 30 7.16 33.28 21.01
CA PHE A 30 7.22 34.41 20.11
C PHE A 30 6.25 34.29 18.94
N GLY A 31 5.42 35.33 18.70
CA GLY A 31 4.57 35.43 17.52
C GLY A 31 3.49 34.37 17.36
N ASN A 32 3.05 33.74 18.47
CA ASN A 32 2.00 32.72 18.44
C ASN A 32 0.61 33.33 18.35
N THR A 33 -0.30 32.63 17.67
CA THR A 33 -1.74 32.96 17.59
C THR A 33 -2.56 31.86 18.24
N ALA A 34 -3.33 32.16 19.29
CA ALA A 34 -4.24 31.24 19.98
C ALA A 34 -5.56 31.95 20.20
N THR A 35 -6.57 31.76 19.32
CA THR A 35 -7.70 32.68 19.20
C THR A 35 -9.10 32.11 19.41
N GLU A 36 -9.26 30.79 19.43
CA GLU A 36 -10.56 30.14 19.71
C GLU A 36 -10.53 29.45 21.08
N ASP A 37 -11.72 29.00 21.60
CA ASP A 37 -11.84 28.41 22.92
C ASP A 37 -10.80 27.29 23.20
N THR A 38 -10.16 27.37 24.36
CA THR A 38 -9.22 26.38 24.90
C THR A 38 -8.03 26.02 23.98
N THR A 39 -7.57 27.00 23.19
CA THR A 39 -6.42 26.78 22.27
C THR A 39 -5.07 26.85 22.98
N THR A 40 -4.09 26.10 22.48
CA THR A 40 -2.72 26.11 22.99
C THR A 40 -1.73 26.34 21.85
N ALA A 41 -0.89 27.37 21.95
CA ALA A 41 0.18 27.68 21.00
C ALA A 41 1.51 27.88 21.74
N LEU A 42 2.46 26.95 21.60
CA LEU A 42 3.75 26.96 22.29
C LEU A 42 4.92 26.97 21.33
N GLY A 43 5.81 27.95 21.44
CA GLY A 43 7.03 28.06 20.62
C GLY A 43 7.06 29.32 19.77
N GLY A 44 7.33 29.21 18.46
CA GLY A 44 7.48 30.36 17.57
C GLY A 44 6.56 30.34 16.36
N GLY A 45 5.77 31.40 16.15
CA GLY A 45 4.93 31.55 14.96
C GLY A 45 3.81 30.54 14.77
N ASN A 46 3.40 29.83 15.82
CA ASN A 46 2.36 28.82 15.74
C ASN A 46 0.97 29.45 15.66
N LYS A 47 0.05 28.78 14.94
CA LYS A 47 -1.36 29.16 14.84
C LYS A 47 -2.25 28.05 15.38
N ALA A 48 -2.88 28.27 16.51
CA ALA A 48 -3.94 27.45 17.08
C ALA A 48 -5.26 28.25 16.99
N THR A 49 -6.02 28.08 15.93
CA THR A 49 -7.18 28.92 15.60
C THR A 49 -8.48 28.14 15.48
N GLY A 50 -8.47 26.82 15.64
CA GLY A 50 -9.68 26.02 15.81
C GLY A 50 -10.02 25.82 17.30
N PRO A 51 -11.29 25.72 17.72
CA PRO A 51 -11.64 25.41 19.09
C PRO A 51 -10.93 24.14 19.61
N ALA A 52 -10.32 24.21 20.80
CA ALA A 52 -9.52 23.17 21.42
C ALA A 52 -8.28 22.73 20.57
N ALA A 53 -7.83 23.56 19.65
CA ALA A 53 -6.66 23.27 18.83
C ALA A 53 -5.35 23.44 19.62
N THR A 54 -4.33 22.62 19.27
CA THR A 54 -3.00 22.65 19.86
C THR A 54 -1.92 22.77 18.78
N ALA A 55 -1.07 23.80 18.84
CA ALA A 55 0.06 24.01 17.94
C ALA A 55 1.36 24.17 18.76
N ILE A 56 2.31 23.25 18.61
CA ILE A 56 3.55 23.21 19.42
C ILE A 56 4.78 23.09 18.55
N GLY A 57 5.74 24.02 18.70
CA GLY A 57 7.01 24.03 17.97
C GLY A 57 7.20 25.31 17.17
N SER A 58 7.44 25.21 15.86
CA SER A 58 7.73 26.38 15.03
C SER A 58 6.84 26.39 13.76
N PHE A 59 6.12 27.49 13.55
CA PHE A 59 5.26 27.74 12.40
C PHE A 59 4.22 26.65 12.11
N ASN A 60 3.71 25.97 13.16
CA ASN A 60 2.67 24.96 13.01
C ASN A 60 1.28 25.60 12.89
N GLU A 61 0.40 24.93 12.16
CA GLU A 61 -0.98 25.37 11.93
C GLU A 61 -1.98 24.31 12.40
N ALA A 62 -2.68 24.55 13.50
CA ALA A 62 -3.82 23.76 13.99
C ALA A 62 -5.08 24.62 13.85
N THR A 63 -5.79 24.50 12.72
CA THR A 63 -6.84 25.45 12.33
C THR A 63 -8.26 24.90 12.45
N ALA A 64 -8.41 23.62 12.66
CA ALA A 64 -9.69 22.97 12.85
C ALA A 64 -9.94 22.59 14.32
N ARG A 65 -11.20 22.30 14.65
CA ARG A 65 -11.61 21.90 16.00
C ARG A 65 -10.85 20.67 16.47
N ALA A 66 -10.32 20.72 17.69
CA ALA A 66 -9.57 19.64 18.34
C ALA A 66 -8.39 19.12 17.52
N SER A 67 -7.86 19.92 16.58
CA SER A 67 -6.70 19.55 15.78
C SER A 67 -5.40 19.72 16.56
N VAL A 68 -4.40 18.88 16.25
CA VAL A 68 -3.07 18.91 16.89
C VAL A 68 -1.99 19.02 15.82
N ALA A 69 -1.18 20.09 15.85
CA ALA A 69 -0.03 20.29 14.98
C ALA A 69 1.24 20.45 15.81
N MET A 70 2.21 19.53 15.70
CA MET A 70 3.43 19.53 16.47
C MET A 70 4.67 19.31 15.60
N GLY A 71 5.66 20.20 15.72
CA GLY A 71 6.92 20.08 14.99
C GLY A 71 7.39 21.38 14.36
N ASN A 72 7.79 21.33 13.11
CA ASN A 72 8.16 22.50 12.31
C ASN A 72 7.30 22.52 11.03
N VAL A 73 6.51 23.55 10.84
CA VAL A 73 5.59 23.70 9.70
C VAL A 73 4.59 22.54 9.56
N ALA A 74 4.20 21.91 10.67
CA ALA A 74 3.17 20.89 10.67
C ALA A 74 1.79 21.50 10.49
N LYS A 75 0.91 20.87 9.70
CA LYS A 75 -0.44 21.37 9.41
C LYS A 75 -1.52 20.35 9.75
N ALA A 76 -2.39 20.69 10.67
CA ALA A 76 -3.57 19.93 11.04
C ALA A 76 -4.81 20.79 10.72
N THR A 77 -5.43 20.55 9.58
CA THR A 77 -6.50 21.37 9.01
C THR A 77 -7.88 20.69 9.02
N GLY A 78 -7.94 19.41 9.31
CA GLY A 78 -9.18 18.67 9.53
C GLY A 78 -9.60 18.66 11.01
N GLU A 79 -10.89 18.53 11.28
CA GLU A 79 -11.40 18.37 12.65
C GLU A 79 -10.81 17.09 13.27
N LYS A 80 -10.35 17.18 14.53
CA LYS A 80 -9.68 16.09 15.28
C LYS A 80 -8.44 15.52 14.61
N SER A 81 -7.90 16.18 13.57
CA SER A 81 -6.71 15.71 12.87
C SER A 81 -5.44 15.88 13.70
N ILE A 82 -4.47 15.00 13.50
CA ILE A 82 -3.18 15.00 14.16
C ILE A 82 -2.05 15.09 13.12
N SER A 83 -1.22 16.13 13.20
CA SER A 83 -0.06 16.32 12.33
C SER A 83 1.20 16.51 13.18
N ILE A 84 2.10 15.53 13.18
CA ILE A 84 3.32 15.56 13.98
C ILE A 84 4.56 15.33 13.10
N GLY A 85 5.45 16.32 13.06
CA GLY A 85 6.70 16.21 12.31
C GLY A 85 7.07 17.48 11.58
N ASN A 86 8.17 17.41 10.81
CA ASN A 86 8.60 18.51 9.97
C ASN A 86 7.85 18.44 8.63
N TYR A 87 7.14 19.51 8.25
CA TYR A 87 6.28 19.60 7.06
C TYR A 87 5.22 18.49 6.96
N SER A 88 4.76 17.92 8.07
CA SER A 88 3.66 16.96 8.06
C SER A 88 2.31 17.65 7.78
N VAL A 89 1.39 16.94 7.13
CA VAL A 89 0.07 17.49 6.76
C VAL A 89 -1.04 16.47 7.04
N ALA A 90 -1.92 16.77 7.99
CA ALA A 90 -3.17 16.06 8.23
C ALA A 90 -4.33 16.96 7.74
N LYS A 91 -4.91 16.63 6.58
CA LYS A 91 -5.74 17.55 5.82
C LYS A 91 -7.22 17.48 6.17
N SER A 92 -7.74 16.30 6.40
CA SER A 92 -9.17 16.05 6.58
C SER A 92 -9.51 15.57 7.98
N ASN A 93 -10.81 15.45 8.29
CA ASN A 93 -11.29 15.03 9.61
C ASN A 93 -10.74 13.66 9.99
N ASP A 94 -10.40 13.52 11.26
CA ASP A 94 -9.88 12.29 11.87
C ASP A 94 -8.58 11.73 11.21
N ASP A 95 -7.92 12.56 10.37
CA ASP A 95 -6.65 12.20 9.72
C ASP A 95 -5.47 12.22 10.71
N ILE A 96 -4.53 11.28 10.53
CA ILE A 96 -3.28 11.23 11.29
C ILE A 96 -2.08 11.25 10.34
N ALA A 97 -1.21 12.26 10.46
CA ALA A 97 0.05 12.37 9.70
C ALA A 97 1.23 12.51 10.67
N ILE A 98 2.06 11.48 10.81
CA ILE A 98 3.19 11.45 11.73
C ILE A 98 4.49 11.12 11.00
N GLY A 99 5.43 12.05 11.00
CA GLY A 99 6.75 11.89 10.38
C GLY A 99 7.16 13.09 9.54
N ASN A 100 8.43 13.13 9.13
CA ASN A 100 8.93 14.15 8.24
C ASN A 100 8.23 14.05 6.88
N GLN A 101 7.51 15.09 6.47
CA GLN A 101 6.73 15.16 5.24
C GLN A 101 5.65 14.05 5.12
N ALA A 102 5.20 13.47 6.22
CA ALA A 102 4.05 12.56 6.22
C ALA A 102 2.79 13.32 5.81
N LYS A 103 1.95 12.71 4.98
CA LYS A 103 0.83 13.44 4.37
C LYS A 103 -0.42 12.58 4.20
N THR A 104 -1.55 13.12 4.64
CA THR A 104 -2.87 12.68 4.21
C THR A 104 -3.44 13.68 3.19
N THR A 105 -4.14 13.22 2.16
CA THR A 105 -4.54 14.12 1.06
C THR A 105 -6.03 14.12 0.74
N SER A 106 -6.81 13.23 1.34
CA SER A 106 -8.18 12.97 0.96
C SER A 106 -9.21 13.19 2.08
N THR A 107 -10.37 12.64 1.96
CA THR A 107 -11.64 12.95 2.58
C THR A 107 -11.85 12.41 4.00
N GLY A 108 -10.80 12.00 4.73
CA GLY A 108 -10.88 11.65 6.16
C GLY A 108 -10.57 10.20 6.52
N ASP A 109 -10.40 9.95 7.82
CA ASP A 109 -10.09 8.66 8.44
C ASP A 109 -8.82 7.99 7.91
N SER A 110 -7.83 8.79 7.47
CA SER A 110 -6.61 8.30 6.84
C SER A 110 -5.42 8.40 7.79
N ILE A 111 -4.49 7.45 7.70
CA ILE A 111 -3.30 7.42 8.54
C ILE A 111 -2.04 7.35 7.68
N ALA A 112 -1.15 8.32 7.81
CA ALA A 112 0.17 8.35 7.19
C ALA A 112 1.26 8.43 8.28
N MET A 113 2.00 7.36 8.50
CA MET A 113 3.06 7.29 9.51
C MET A 113 4.39 6.87 8.91
N GLY A 114 5.38 7.75 8.96
CA GLY A 114 6.71 7.53 8.42
C GLY A 114 7.22 8.73 7.62
N ARG A 115 8.53 8.75 7.34
CA ARG A 115 9.11 9.79 6.49
C ARG A 115 8.51 9.69 5.09
N GLN A 116 7.90 10.76 4.60
CA GLN A 116 7.26 10.85 3.28
C GLN A 116 6.16 9.80 3.05
N ALA A 117 5.57 9.25 4.11
CA ALA A 117 4.40 8.39 4.00
C ALA A 117 3.20 9.18 3.46
N THR A 118 2.46 8.59 2.52
CA THR A 118 1.29 9.23 1.91
C THR A 118 0.06 8.32 1.99
N ALA A 119 -0.98 8.80 2.67
CA ALA A 119 -2.31 8.20 2.63
C ALA A 119 -3.19 9.09 1.72
N GLY A 120 -3.43 8.59 0.51
CA GLY A 120 -3.95 9.38 -0.61
C GLY A 120 -5.46 9.38 -0.74
N ASN A 121 -6.17 8.50 -0.04
CA ASN A 121 -7.63 8.38 -0.15
C ASN A 121 -8.25 8.04 1.20
N ALA A 122 -9.58 8.14 1.32
CA ALA A 122 -10.30 7.86 2.57
C ALA A 122 -10.03 6.42 3.06
N ASN A 123 -9.96 6.27 4.38
CA ASN A 123 -9.65 5.01 5.06
C ASN A 123 -8.32 4.36 4.63
N ALA A 124 -7.40 5.13 4.02
CA ALA A 124 -6.09 4.63 3.59
C ALA A 124 -5.11 4.61 4.76
N LEU A 125 -4.31 3.54 4.85
CA LEU A 125 -3.26 3.36 5.84
C LEU A 125 -1.89 3.25 5.17
N ALA A 126 -1.02 4.24 5.35
CA ALA A 126 0.36 4.24 4.89
C ALA A 126 1.31 4.22 6.10
N PHE A 127 2.00 3.12 6.33
CA PHE A 127 2.91 2.92 7.46
C PHE A 127 4.30 2.51 6.99
N GLY A 128 5.29 3.40 7.15
CA GLY A 128 6.68 3.18 6.75
C GLY A 128 7.24 4.32 5.92
N ALA A 129 8.57 4.38 5.80
CA ALA A 129 9.22 5.41 5.00
C ALA A 129 8.83 5.27 3.51
N GLU A 130 8.38 6.36 2.91
CA GLU A 130 8.00 6.41 1.49
C GLU A 130 6.85 5.45 1.12
N SER A 131 6.07 4.99 2.11
CA SER A 131 4.88 4.17 1.87
C SER A 131 3.77 5.02 1.21
N ASN A 132 3.03 4.41 0.29
CA ASN A 132 1.97 5.09 -0.45
C ASN A 132 0.70 4.24 -0.52
N ALA A 133 -0.34 4.63 0.21
CA ALA A 133 -1.68 4.05 0.16
C ALA A 133 -2.61 5.05 -0.54
N SER A 134 -2.77 4.92 -1.86
CA SER A 134 -3.53 5.89 -2.66
C SER A 134 -4.94 5.41 -3.09
N GLY A 135 -5.25 4.14 -2.93
CA GLY A 135 -6.60 3.61 -3.13
C GLY A 135 -7.51 3.83 -1.91
N TRP A 136 -8.81 3.86 -2.11
CA TRP A 136 -9.79 3.89 -1.03
C TRP A 136 -9.71 2.59 -0.21
N GLY A 137 -9.63 2.72 1.14
CA GLY A 137 -9.46 1.57 2.04
C GLY A 137 -8.18 0.75 1.80
N SER A 138 -7.15 1.34 1.15
CA SER A 138 -5.90 0.65 0.84
C SER A 138 -4.92 0.64 2.02
N ILE A 139 -4.08 -0.38 2.09
CA ILE A 139 -3.06 -0.57 3.13
C ILE A 139 -1.69 -0.69 2.49
N ALA A 140 -0.77 0.22 2.81
CA ALA A 140 0.64 0.17 2.41
C ALA A 140 1.54 0.17 3.65
N THR A 141 2.08 -0.98 4.03
CA THR A 141 2.92 -1.12 5.22
C THR A 141 4.32 -1.60 4.85
N GLY A 142 5.31 -0.79 5.14
CA GLY A 142 6.73 -1.07 4.85
C GLY A 142 7.38 0.03 4.03
N ARG A 143 8.71 0.01 3.96
CA ARG A 143 9.45 0.99 3.18
C ARG A 143 9.13 0.85 1.69
N GLU A 144 8.74 1.95 1.06
CA GLU A 144 8.40 2.01 -0.37
C GLU A 144 7.27 1.04 -0.78
N ALA A 145 6.45 0.58 0.17
CA ALA A 145 5.25 -0.20 -0.12
C ALA A 145 4.21 0.69 -0.82
N ALA A 146 3.55 0.17 -1.86
CA ALA A 146 2.57 0.92 -2.63
C ALA A 146 1.27 0.13 -2.83
N ALA A 147 0.16 0.65 -2.32
CA ALA A 147 -1.19 0.13 -2.51
C ALA A 147 -2.00 1.18 -3.30
N SER A 148 -2.07 1.00 -4.63
CA SER A 148 -2.52 2.06 -5.53
C SER A 148 -4.00 2.02 -5.87
N ALA A 149 -4.64 0.87 -5.75
CA ALA A 149 -6.05 0.68 -6.07
C ALA A 149 -6.92 0.49 -4.81
N ASN A 150 -8.23 0.57 -4.98
CA ASN A 150 -9.18 0.41 -3.89
C ASN A 150 -9.04 -0.97 -3.23
N PHE A 151 -9.07 -1.00 -1.89
CA PHE A 151 -8.91 -2.20 -1.06
C PHE A 151 -7.60 -2.97 -1.28
N ALA A 152 -6.63 -2.38 -1.97
CA ALA A 152 -5.34 -3.02 -2.22
C ALA A 152 -4.52 -3.09 -0.93
N THR A 153 -3.78 -4.19 -0.73
CA THR A 153 -2.92 -4.42 0.43
C THR A 153 -1.48 -4.69 -0.02
N ALA A 154 -0.55 -3.80 0.31
CA ALA A 154 0.88 -3.95 0.05
C ALA A 154 1.64 -3.96 1.39
N ILE A 155 2.25 -5.08 1.74
CA ILE A 155 3.00 -5.24 2.99
C ILE A 155 4.43 -5.69 2.70
N GLY A 156 5.43 -4.95 3.20
CA GLY A 156 6.84 -5.26 3.10
C GLY A 156 7.62 -4.31 2.18
N TYR A 157 8.89 -4.60 1.98
CA TYR A 157 9.81 -3.74 1.25
C TYR A 157 9.50 -3.72 -0.26
N GLN A 158 9.20 -2.55 -0.81
CA GLN A 158 8.93 -2.34 -2.24
C GLN A 158 7.82 -3.22 -2.83
N SER A 159 6.91 -3.75 -2.01
CA SER A 159 5.75 -4.51 -2.48
C SER A 159 4.72 -3.57 -3.10
N LYS A 160 4.12 -3.99 -4.21
CA LYS A 160 3.18 -3.18 -4.99
C LYS A 160 1.86 -3.93 -5.22
N ALA A 161 0.78 -3.40 -4.69
CA ALA A 161 -0.59 -3.86 -4.93
C ALA A 161 -1.31 -2.80 -5.78
N ASN A 162 -1.30 -3.00 -7.10
CA ASN A 162 -1.80 -2.04 -8.08
C ASN A 162 -3.23 -2.33 -8.55
N GLY A 163 -3.70 -3.55 -8.38
CA GLY A 163 -5.06 -3.95 -8.73
C GLY A 163 -6.05 -3.76 -7.57
N SER A 164 -7.33 -3.58 -7.88
CA SER A 164 -8.38 -3.51 -6.86
C SER A 164 -8.45 -4.84 -6.09
N ALA A 165 -8.60 -4.76 -4.76
CA ALA A 165 -8.60 -5.90 -3.83
C ALA A 165 -7.37 -6.82 -3.95
N SER A 166 -6.28 -6.36 -4.57
CA SER A 166 -5.06 -7.13 -4.72
C SER A 166 -4.20 -7.14 -3.45
N VAL A 167 -3.44 -8.22 -3.27
CA VAL A 167 -2.58 -8.45 -2.10
C VAL A 167 -1.14 -8.69 -2.54
N ALA A 168 -0.18 -7.89 -2.03
CA ALA A 168 1.26 -8.05 -2.26
C ALA A 168 2.01 -8.06 -0.92
N ILE A 169 2.47 -9.22 -0.45
CA ILE A 169 3.09 -9.38 0.87
C ILE A 169 4.53 -9.91 0.75
N GLY A 170 5.49 -9.22 1.35
CA GLY A 170 6.90 -9.61 1.42
C GLY A 170 7.84 -8.61 0.74
N LYS A 171 8.78 -9.07 -0.05
CA LYS A 171 9.77 -8.20 -0.69
C LYS A 171 9.55 -8.13 -2.20
N GLN A 172 9.41 -6.93 -2.76
CA GLN A 172 9.37 -6.68 -4.21
C GLN A 172 8.30 -7.47 -4.98
N ASN A 173 7.21 -7.83 -4.32
CA ASN A 173 6.08 -8.49 -4.96
C ASN A 173 5.23 -7.48 -5.74
N LYS A 174 4.62 -7.93 -6.85
CA LYS A 174 3.80 -7.10 -7.73
C LYS A 174 2.47 -7.78 -8.03
N SER A 175 1.39 -7.26 -7.49
CA SER A 175 0.00 -7.64 -7.77
C SER A 175 -0.63 -6.57 -8.65
N ASN A 176 -0.60 -6.76 -9.98
CA ASN A 176 -0.88 -5.69 -10.93
C ASN A 176 -2.34 -5.61 -11.38
N MET A 177 -3.11 -6.67 -11.21
CA MET A 177 -4.52 -6.75 -11.63
C MET A 177 -5.44 -6.98 -10.43
N ALA A 178 -6.74 -6.83 -10.63
CA ALA A 178 -7.73 -7.06 -9.58
C ALA A 178 -7.69 -8.50 -9.05
N ASP A 179 -7.98 -8.64 -7.74
CA ASP A 179 -8.08 -9.92 -7.03
C ASP A 179 -6.80 -10.79 -7.09
N THR A 180 -5.64 -10.19 -7.40
CA THR A 180 -4.36 -10.92 -7.45
C THR A 180 -3.73 -11.07 -6.08
N ILE A 181 -3.01 -12.18 -5.88
CA ILE A 181 -2.25 -12.45 -4.66
C ILE A 181 -0.79 -12.73 -5.01
N THR A 182 0.13 -11.95 -4.44
CA THR A 182 1.57 -12.24 -4.47
C THR A 182 2.15 -12.27 -3.06
N MET A 183 2.86 -13.34 -2.71
CA MET A 183 3.47 -13.49 -1.38
C MET A 183 4.88 -14.07 -1.47
N GLY A 184 5.82 -13.50 -0.72
CA GLY A 184 7.21 -13.94 -0.67
C GLY A 184 8.18 -12.92 -1.24
N ASN A 185 9.01 -13.29 -2.21
CA ASN A 185 10.03 -12.39 -2.77
C ASN A 185 10.01 -12.41 -4.31
N GLY A 186 9.89 -11.23 -4.91
CA GLY A 186 10.01 -11.04 -6.36
C GLY A 186 8.88 -11.66 -7.20
N ASN A 187 7.73 -12.01 -6.59
CA ASN A 187 6.62 -12.60 -7.33
C ASN A 187 5.82 -11.56 -8.10
N THR A 188 5.27 -11.96 -9.25
CA THR A 188 4.46 -11.09 -10.09
C THR A 188 3.17 -11.79 -10.52
N ALA A 189 2.03 -11.10 -10.35
CA ALA A 189 0.74 -11.53 -10.86
C ALA A 189 0.14 -10.41 -11.75
N ASN A 190 -0.01 -10.70 -13.04
CA ASN A 190 -0.45 -9.74 -14.06
C ASN A 190 -1.82 -10.07 -14.65
N THR A 191 -2.52 -11.07 -14.13
CA THR A 191 -3.86 -11.45 -14.57
C THR A 191 -4.85 -11.40 -13.43
N MET A 192 -6.09 -11.05 -13.72
CA MET A 192 -7.16 -11.04 -12.71
C MET A 192 -7.29 -12.39 -12.01
N GLY A 193 -7.30 -12.40 -10.69
CA GLY A 193 -7.32 -13.63 -9.90
C GLY A 193 -6.01 -14.42 -9.86
N GLY A 194 -4.94 -13.94 -10.52
CA GLY A 194 -3.64 -14.62 -10.55
C GLY A 194 -2.98 -14.74 -9.16
N ILE A 195 -2.38 -15.91 -8.88
CA ILE A 195 -1.73 -16.21 -7.61
C ILE A 195 -0.26 -16.56 -7.85
N ALA A 196 0.68 -15.82 -7.23
CA ALA A 196 2.12 -16.11 -7.29
C ALA A 196 2.73 -16.08 -5.88
N ILE A 197 3.13 -17.23 -5.35
CA ILE A 197 3.61 -17.38 -3.97
C ILE A 197 4.96 -18.09 -3.92
N GLY A 198 5.92 -17.52 -3.18
CA GLY A 198 7.25 -18.06 -2.97
C GLY A 198 8.37 -17.13 -3.46
N LEU A 199 9.26 -17.60 -4.30
CA LEU A 199 10.40 -16.85 -4.81
C LEU A 199 10.36 -16.75 -6.35
N ASN A 200 10.34 -15.53 -6.90
CA ASN A 200 10.40 -15.23 -8.34
C ASN A 200 9.34 -15.96 -9.19
N ASN A 201 8.14 -16.19 -8.66
CA ASN A 201 7.08 -16.83 -9.42
C ASN A 201 6.33 -15.80 -10.29
N LYS A 202 5.84 -16.25 -11.43
CA LYS A 202 5.11 -15.44 -12.38
C LYS A 202 3.75 -16.08 -12.73
N ALA A 203 2.67 -15.41 -12.37
CA ALA A 203 1.31 -15.69 -12.78
C ALA A 203 0.89 -14.63 -13.80
N ASP A 204 0.94 -14.94 -15.08
CA ASP A 204 0.76 -13.98 -16.18
C ASP A 204 -0.03 -14.62 -17.32
N SER A 205 -0.75 -13.88 -18.10
CA SER A 205 -1.32 -14.34 -19.36
C SER A 205 -0.64 -13.61 -20.51
N SER A 206 0.13 -14.32 -21.29
CA SER A 206 0.70 -13.81 -22.53
C SER A 206 -0.30 -13.76 -23.69
N ILE A 207 -1.48 -14.32 -23.49
CA ILE A 207 -2.56 -14.28 -24.48
C ILE A 207 -3.38 -13.05 -24.16
N GLY A 208 -3.04 -11.94 -24.81
CA GLY A 208 -3.74 -10.67 -24.68
C GLY A 208 -5.17 -10.80 -25.19
N ASP A 209 -6.11 -10.85 -24.27
CA ASP A 209 -7.42 -10.30 -24.52
C ASP A 209 -7.85 -9.49 -23.28
N SER A 210 -7.35 -8.25 -23.24
CA SER A 210 -7.83 -7.23 -22.30
C SER A 210 -9.25 -6.75 -22.62
N THR A 211 -9.90 -7.31 -23.62
CA THR A 211 -11.19 -6.82 -24.14
C THR A 211 -12.39 -7.62 -23.68
N THR A 212 -12.21 -8.79 -23.04
CA THR A 212 -13.32 -9.53 -22.44
C THR A 212 -13.32 -9.41 -20.93
N ALA A 213 -14.07 -8.46 -20.44
CA ALA A 213 -14.24 -8.06 -19.04
C ALA A 213 -14.78 -9.15 -18.08
N ASN A 214 -14.78 -10.43 -18.43
CA ASN A 214 -15.42 -11.50 -17.68
C ASN A 214 -14.73 -12.88 -17.71
N LYS A 215 -13.43 -12.95 -18.01
CA LYS A 215 -12.73 -14.23 -17.85
C LYS A 215 -11.74 -14.11 -16.71
N SER A 216 -12.13 -14.64 -15.56
CA SER A 216 -11.19 -15.00 -14.51
C SER A 216 -10.26 -16.07 -15.06
N ASN A 217 -9.08 -15.67 -15.50
CA ASN A 217 -8.06 -16.59 -15.97
C ASN A 217 -7.20 -16.92 -14.76
N LEU A 218 -7.47 -18.02 -14.10
CA LEU A 218 -6.75 -18.40 -12.89
C LEU A 218 -5.37 -18.95 -13.25
N GLN A 219 -4.33 -18.18 -12.96
CA GLN A 219 -2.95 -18.65 -13.01
C GLN A 219 -2.45 -18.85 -11.58
N ILE A 220 -1.90 -20.03 -11.29
CA ILE A 220 -1.28 -20.34 -10.01
C ILE A 220 0.18 -20.68 -10.25
N ALA A 221 1.09 -19.87 -9.69
CA ALA A 221 2.52 -20.13 -9.66
C ALA A 221 2.98 -20.20 -8.19
N PHE A 222 3.32 -21.38 -7.71
CA PHE A 222 3.66 -21.62 -6.31
C PHE A 222 5.00 -22.34 -6.16
N GLY A 223 5.94 -21.76 -5.39
CA GLY A 223 7.25 -22.32 -5.11
C GLY A 223 8.40 -21.41 -5.51
N ARG A 224 9.30 -21.86 -6.39
CA ARG A 224 10.46 -21.07 -6.80
C ARG A 224 10.68 -21.08 -8.31
N ASP A 225 10.82 -19.89 -8.89
CA ASP A 225 11.12 -19.69 -10.31
C ASP A 225 10.08 -20.37 -11.24
N ASN A 226 8.79 -20.34 -10.85
CA ASN A 226 7.73 -20.95 -11.64
C ASN A 226 7.02 -19.94 -12.55
N GLU A 227 6.57 -20.40 -13.70
CA GLU A 227 5.83 -19.61 -14.69
C GLU A 227 4.49 -20.27 -15.04
N ALA A 228 3.38 -19.64 -14.67
CA ALA A 228 2.01 -19.95 -15.11
C ALA A 228 1.56 -18.81 -16.04
N THR A 229 1.66 -19.02 -17.39
CA THR A 229 1.61 -17.89 -18.33
C THR A 229 0.55 -18.03 -19.43
N SER A 230 -0.47 -18.83 -19.23
CA SER A 230 -1.63 -18.91 -20.12
C SER A 230 -2.93 -19.07 -19.33
N LEU A 231 -4.06 -19.24 -20.02
CA LEU A 231 -5.38 -19.36 -19.40
C LEU A 231 -5.46 -20.63 -18.51
N ASP A 232 -5.95 -20.47 -17.27
CA ASP A 232 -6.24 -21.57 -16.34
C ASP A 232 -5.04 -22.52 -16.10
N THR A 233 -3.84 -21.94 -15.94
CA THR A 233 -2.60 -22.71 -15.77
C THR A 233 -2.16 -22.85 -14.33
N ILE A 234 -1.57 -24.00 -14.00
CA ILE A 234 -1.01 -24.29 -12.68
C ILE A 234 0.46 -24.69 -12.82
N ALA A 235 1.37 -23.98 -12.14
CA ALA A 235 2.80 -24.28 -12.05
C ALA A 235 3.23 -24.34 -10.58
N ILE A 236 3.47 -25.53 -10.05
CA ILE A 236 3.79 -25.75 -8.63
C ILE A 236 5.12 -26.50 -8.49
N GLY A 237 6.09 -25.89 -7.79
CA GLY A 237 7.37 -26.53 -7.50
C GLY A 237 8.58 -25.64 -7.70
N ARG A 238 9.58 -26.13 -8.41
CA ARG A 238 10.80 -25.40 -8.71
C ARG A 238 11.13 -25.42 -10.19
N GLU A 239 11.31 -24.25 -10.79
CA GLU A 239 11.62 -24.13 -12.22
C GLU A 239 10.57 -24.83 -13.10
N VAL A 240 9.29 -24.64 -12.77
CA VAL A 240 8.14 -25.26 -13.42
C VAL A 240 7.50 -24.29 -14.39
N LYS A 241 7.18 -24.76 -15.60
CA LYS A 241 6.52 -23.96 -16.63
C LYS A 241 5.22 -24.59 -17.09
N SER A 242 4.15 -23.80 -17.01
CA SER A 242 2.83 -24.13 -17.54
C SER A 242 2.41 -22.97 -18.45
N THR A 243 2.59 -23.14 -19.76
CA THR A 243 2.57 -22.02 -20.73
C THR A 243 1.45 -22.11 -21.76
N LYS A 244 0.59 -23.11 -21.65
CA LYS A 244 -0.52 -23.36 -22.55
C LYS A 244 -1.83 -23.50 -21.82
N THR A 245 -2.94 -23.23 -22.48
CA THR A 245 -4.30 -23.21 -21.89
C THR A 245 -4.63 -24.49 -21.15
N GLY A 246 -5.11 -24.36 -19.92
CA GLY A 246 -5.53 -25.48 -19.07
C GLY A 246 -4.39 -26.41 -18.64
N ALA A 247 -3.13 -26.03 -18.85
CA ALA A 247 -2.00 -26.90 -18.55
C ALA A 247 -1.70 -26.93 -17.04
N VAL A 248 -1.29 -28.10 -16.54
CA VAL A 248 -0.90 -28.34 -15.15
C VAL A 248 0.51 -28.91 -15.09
N ALA A 249 1.42 -28.25 -14.38
CA ALA A 249 2.80 -28.68 -14.19
C ALA A 249 3.15 -28.70 -12.69
N MET A 250 3.60 -29.84 -12.15
CA MET A 250 3.90 -30.00 -10.73
C MET A 250 5.19 -30.79 -10.49
N GLY A 251 6.14 -30.19 -9.72
CA GLY A 251 7.38 -30.85 -9.33
C GLY A 251 8.64 -30.01 -9.52
N SER A 252 9.68 -30.55 -10.15
CA SER A 252 10.93 -29.82 -10.39
C SER A 252 11.41 -29.95 -11.81
N ARG A 253 11.66 -28.82 -12.47
CA ARG A 253 12.07 -28.72 -13.90
C ARG A 253 11.05 -29.39 -14.81
N ILE A 254 9.83 -28.93 -14.77
CA ILE A 254 8.68 -29.45 -15.47
C ILE A 254 8.26 -28.48 -16.58
N ASN A 255 7.85 -29.03 -17.71
CA ASN A 255 7.31 -28.27 -18.83
C ASN A 255 5.99 -28.90 -19.33
N ALA A 256 4.86 -28.26 -19.03
CA ALA A 256 3.59 -28.58 -19.67
C ALA A 256 3.41 -27.64 -20.88
N ASN A 257 3.82 -28.11 -22.06
CA ASN A 257 3.95 -27.32 -23.29
C ASN A 257 2.74 -27.40 -24.21
N GLY A 258 1.77 -28.26 -23.92
CA GLY A 258 0.59 -28.46 -24.72
C GLY A 258 -0.69 -27.92 -24.04
N ASP A 259 -1.72 -27.64 -24.84
CA ASP A 259 -3.04 -27.30 -24.31
C ASP A 259 -3.62 -28.48 -23.53
N TYR A 260 -4.14 -28.20 -22.33
CA TYR A 260 -4.70 -29.20 -21.40
C TYR A 260 -3.72 -30.32 -21.03
N ALA A 261 -2.41 -30.03 -21.11
CA ALA A 261 -1.35 -30.97 -20.74
C ALA A 261 -1.23 -31.13 -19.22
N VAL A 262 -0.90 -32.34 -18.76
CA VAL A 262 -0.54 -32.62 -17.36
C VAL A 262 0.88 -33.18 -17.29
N ALA A 263 1.77 -32.45 -16.63
CA ALA A 263 3.17 -32.87 -16.44
C ALA A 263 3.49 -32.90 -14.93
N ILE A 264 3.71 -34.07 -14.36
CA ILE A 264 3.98 -34.25 -12.94
C ILE A 264 5.24 -35.10 -12.74
N GLY A 265 6.18 -34.64 -11.92
CA GLY A 265 7.36 -35.44 -11.62
C GLY A 265 8.57 -34.60 -11.27
N ASN A 266 9.74 -35.16 -11.55
CA ASN A 266 11.02 -34.53 -11.27
C ASN A 266 12.01 -34.77 -12.41
N SER A 267 12.88 -33.81 -12.64
CA SER A 267 13.98 -33.99 -13.57
C SER A 267 15.32 -33.57 -12.94
N SER A 268 16.38 -34.28 -13.24
CA SER A 268 17.76 -33.91 -12.90
C SER A 268 18.23 -32.74 -13.77
N ALA A 269 19.40 -32.17 -13.44
CA ALA A 269 20.05 -31.17 -14.30
C ALA A 269 20.19 -31.71 -15.75
N GLY A 270 19.72 -30.91 -16.72
CA GLY A 270 19.80 -31.25 -18.14
C GLY A 270 18.66 -32.09 -18.72
N GLY A 271 17.58 -32.32 -17.96
CA GLY A 271 16.36 -32.96 -18.47
C GLY A 271 15.09 -32.19 -18.03
N THR A 272 13.96 -32.47 -18.67
CA THR A 272 12.63 -31.95 -18.33
C THR A 272 11.60 -33.08 -18.34
N VAL A 273 10.54 -32.96 -17.56
CA VAL A 273 9.29 -33.69 -17.78
C VAL A 273 8.49 -32.87 -18.77
N GLU A 274 8.03 -33.45 -19.85
CA GLU A 274 7.34 -32.70 -20.92
C GLU A 274 6.02 -33.39 -21.27
N ALA A 275 4.94 -32.59 -21.41
CA ALA A 275 3.66 -33.04 -21.92
C ALA A 275 3.20 -32.13 -23.05
N GLY A 276 2.85 -32.70 -24.21
CA GLY A 276 2.26 -32.05 -25.36
C GLY A 276 0.73 -31.88 -25.23
N ASP A 277 0.06 -31.53 -26.31
CA ASP A 277 -1.39 -31.26 -26.32
C ASP A 277 -2.20 -32.46 -25.83
N TYR A 278 -3.08 -32.26 -24.85
CA TYR A 278 -3.92 -33.30 -24.25
C TYR A 278 -3.16 -34.50 -23.70
N ALA A 279 -1.87 -34.36 -23.44
CA ALA A 279 -1.01 -35.47 -23.01
C ALA A 279 -0.80 -35.44 -21.49
N VAL A 280 -0.50 -36.64 -20.93
CA VAL A 280 -0.21 -36.81 -19.51
C VAL A 280 1.18 -37.42 -19.36
N ALA A 281 2.14 -36.72 -18.79
CA ALA A 281 3.49 -37.18 -18.47
C ALA A 281 3.68 -37.22 -16.95
N VAL A 282 3.79 -38.43 -16.37
CA VAL A 282 3.99 -38.59 -14.93
C VAL A 282 5.22 -39.48 -14.65
N GLY A 283 6.16 -38.94 -13.87
CA GLY A 283 7.34 -39.68 -13.46
C GLY A 283 8.65 -38.92 -13.64
N PHE A 284 9.76 -39.59 -13.35
CA PHE A 284 11.11 -39.03 -13.52
C PHE A 284 11.49 -38.96 -15.00
N LYS A 285 11.75 -37.74 -15.51
CA LYS A 285 12.07 -37.48 -16.93
C LYS A 285 11.03 -38.01 -17.93
N ALA A 286 9.81 -38.20 -17.52
CA ALA A 286 8.73 -38.67 -18.38
C ALA A 286 8.49 -37.71 -19.55
N LYS A 287 8.24 -38.26 -20.76
CA LYS A 287 7.91 -37.48 -21.95
C LYS A 287 6.68 -38.07 -22.64
N ALA A 288 5.68 -37.27 -22.82
CA ALA A 288 4.47 -37.58 -23.55
C ALA A 288 4.24 -36.45 -24.57
N THR A 289 4.96 -36.48 -25.69
CA THR A 289 5.03 -35.39 -26.70
C THR A 289 4.06 -35.55 -27.84
N GLY A 290 3.41 -36.70 -27.98
CA GLY A 290 2.33 -36.92 -28.95
C GLY A 290 0.99 -36.39 -28.39
N GLY A 291 0.14 -35.92 -29.27
CA GLY A 291 -1.22 -35.48 -28.85
C GLY A 291 -2.01 -36.66 -28.25
N ARG A 292 -2.64 -36.46 -27.09
CA ARG A 292 -3.45 -37.47 -26.36
C ARG A 292 -2.64 -38.70 -25.91
N SER A 293 -1.32 -38.53 -25.61
CA SER A 293 -0.45 -39.59 -25.10
C SER A 293 -0.37 -39.58 -23.57
N ILE A 294 -0.01 -40.75 -23.00
CA ILE A 294 0.21 -40.93 -21.56
C ILE A 294 1.63 -41.52 -21.37
#